data_793a7e881bd7154e76902c9e5522a776
#
_entry.id   793a7e881bd7154e76902c9e5522a776
#
_cell.length_a   1.000
_cell.length_b   1.000
_cell.length_c   1.000
_cell.angle_alpha   90.00
_cell.angle_beta   90.00
_cell.angle_gamma   90.00
#
_symmetry.space_group_name_H-M   'P 1'
#
loop_
_entity.id
_entity.type
_entity.pdbx_description
1 polymer ?
#
loop_
_entity_poly.entity_id
_entity_poly.type
_entity_poly.pdbx_seq_one_letter_code
_entity_poly.pdbx_strand_id
1 'polypeptide(L)'
;YEIETQRRHLTIGSLGLRGDVRYVEDRMDWELGMVFGVDALDAYVFDKSIVDPNFALIEGEFNYRHEFGDSGVAYIGQLVGQYSSDVLPGIEQFSIGSWSTVRGFHDDSMYGDSGFYLRNTLEWNAYENDSFSVALNAGLDAGYVAPSTLRQWSQNYLVGASLGADFAFGDHVTARLAVGQALSRPDTNPPNAEPAFEAARTVFYADMNVRF
;
A
#
# COMPACT_ATOMS: atom_id res chain seq x y z
N TYR A 1 -2.22 19.22 -32.42
CA TYR A 1 -1.88 20.02 -31.24
C TYR A 1 -1.50 19.01 -30.14
N GLU A 2 -0.22 18.91 -29.80
CA GLU A 2 0.23 18.20 -28.60
C GLU A 2 -0.04 19.13 -27.41
N ILE A 3 -0.88 18.70 -26.48
CA ILE A 3 -1.05 19.37 -25.20
C ILE A 3 -0.08 18.71 -24.23
N GLU A 4 1.03 19.36 -23.94
CA GLU A 4 1.96 18.93 -22.88
C GLU A 4 1.29 19.16 -21.52
N THR A 5 0.76 18.09 -20.91
CA THR A 5 -0.03 18.19 -19.69
C THR A 5 0.81 18.28 -18.42
N GLN A 6 2.02 17.69 -18.38
CA GLN A 6 2.97 17.84 -17.28
C GLN A 6 4.40 17.47 -17.71
N ARG A 7 5.35 18.37 -17.48
CA ARG A 7 6.77 18.06 -17.55
C ARG A 7 7.42 18.36 -16.20
N ARG A 8 8.05 17.35 -15.61
CA ARG A 8 8.76 17.47 -14.34
C ARG A 8 10.13 16.82 -14.45
N HIS A 9 11.13 17.47 -13.91
CA HIS A 9 12.44 16.92 -13.62
C HIS A 9 12.68 17.06 -12.13
N LEU A 10 12.87 15.96 -11.42
CA LEU A 10 13.15 15.96 -9.99
C LEU A 10 14.52 15.34 -9.75
N THR A 11 15.29 15.95 -8.88
CA THR A 11 16.50 15.37 -8.32
C THR A 11 16.19 14.91 -6.91
N ILE A 12 16.23 13.60 -6.70
CA ILE A 12 15.80 12.98 -5.44
C ILE A 12 16.98 12.20 -4.87
N GLY A 13 17.23 12.38 -3.58
CA GLY A 13 18.15 11.58 -2.79
C GLY A 13 17.40 10.82 -1.71
N SER A 14 17.90 9.64 -1.33
CA SER A 14 17.34 8.86 -0.24
C SER A 14 18.42 8.26 0.63
N LEU A 15 18.11 8.11 1.92
CA LEU A 15 18.92 7.40 2.90
C LEU A 15 18.00 6.47 3.67
N GLY A 16 18.43 5.25 3.93
CA GLY A 16 17.61 4.27 4.64
C GLY A 16 18.42 3.36 5.55
N LEU A 17 17.73 2.86 6.56
CA LEU A 17 18.19 1.82 7.47
C LEU A 17 17.19 0.68 7.44
N ARG A 18 17.66 -0.54 7.44
CA ARG A 18 16.84 -1.74 7.52
C ARG A 18 17.42 -2.74 8.49
N GLY A 19 16.56 -3.55 9.09
CA GLY A 19 16.97 -4.63 9.97
C GLY A 19 15.96 -5.75 9.97
N ASP A 20 16.41 -6.94 10.33
CA ASP A 20 15.57 -8.11 10.51
C ASP A 20 15.96 -8.87 11.79
N VAL A 21 14.97 -9.50 12.41
CA VAL A 21 15.12 -10.37 13.56
C VAL A 21 14.29 -11.63 13.34
N ARG A 22 14.88 -12.77 13.63
CA ARG A 22 14.24 -14.08 13.45
C ARG A 22 14.38 -14.91 14.71
N TYR A 23 13.24 -15.40 15.20
CA TYR A 23 13.12 -16.42 16.21
C TYR A 23 12.47 -17.68 15.63
N VAL A 24 12.23 -18.69 16.43
CA VAL A 24 11.63 -19.95 15.96
C VAL A 24 10.24 -19.73 15.36
N GLU A 25 9.42 -18.94 16.02
CA GLU A 25 8.03 -18.68 15.62
C GLU A 25 7.80 -17.27 15.10
N ASP A 26 8.78 -16.37 15.26
CA ASP A 26 8.64 -14.95 14.96
C ASP A 26 9.63 -14.49 13.88
N ARG A 27 9.14 -13.69 12.94
CA ARG A 27 9.96 -12.90 12.01
C ARG A 27 9.52 -11.46 12.06
N MET A 28 10.49 -10.59 12.18
CA MET A 28 10.29 -9.14 12.11
C MET A 28 11.29 -8.57 11.13
N ASP A 29 10.84 -7.73 10.25
CA ASP A 29 11.70 -6.88 9.43
C ASP A 29 11.17 -5.45 9.42
N TRP A 30 12.09 -4.50 9.32
CA TRP A 30 11.74 -3.09 9.30
C TRP A 30 12.68 -2.31 8.39
N GLU A 31 12.12 -1.27 7.81
CA GLU A 31 12.86 -0.27 7.05
C GLU A 31 12.44 1.12 7.51
N LEU A 32 13.40 2.03 7.63
CA LEU A 32 13.17 3.45 7.91
C LEU A 32 13.98 4.25 6.90
N GLY A 33 13.30 5.09 6.14
CA GLY A 33 13.87 5.91 5.07
C GLY A 33 13.64 7.40 5.29
N MET A 34 14.53 8.19 4.70
CA MET A 34 14.34 9.61 4.46
C MET A 34 14.56 9.87 2.98
N VAL A 35 13.61 10.55 2.36
CA VAL A 35 13.69 10.97 0.95
C VAL A 35 13.65 12.49 0.91
N PHE A 36 14.46 13.08 0.06
CA PHE A 36 14.53 14.53 -0.10
C PHE A 36 14.69 14.91 -1.57
N GLY A 37 13.91 15.87 -1.98
CA GLY A 37 14.06 16.56 -3.26
C GLY A 37 15.06 17.71 -3.15
N VAL A 38 15.79 17.97 -4.22
CA VAL A 38 16.75 19.07 -4.29
C VAL A 38 16.53 19.85 -5.59
N ASP A 39 16.43 21.17 -5.50
CA ASP A 39 16.38 22.07 -6.67
C ASP A 39 17.78 22.22 -7.30
N ALA A 40 18.27 21.12 -7.89
CA ALA A 40 19.59 21.02 -8.51
C ALA A 40 19.53 20.12 -9.75
N LEU A 41 20.58 20.14 -10.58
CA LEU A 41 20.72 19.31 -11.79
C LEU A 41 19.51 19.43 -12.76
N ASP A 42 19.10 20.66 -13.04
CA ASP A 42 17.96 20.99 -13.89
C ASP A 42 16.59 20.49 -13.35
N ALA A 43 16.44 20.41 -12.02
CA ALA A 43 15.16 20.15 -11.43
C ALA A 43 14.13 21.22 -11.87
N TYR A 44 12.98 20.75 -12.37
CA TYR A 44 11.95 21.61 -12.93
C TYR A 44 10.57 21.11 -12.52
N VAL A 45 9.75 22.02 -12.02
CA VAL A 45 8.31 21.84 -11.80
C VAL A 45 7.56 22.98 -12.47
N PHE A 46 6.41 22.68 -13.08
CA PHE A 46 5.62 23.64 -13.84
C PHE A 46 5.17 24.83 -12.98
N ASP A 47 4.81 24.58 -11.73
CA ASP A 47 4.36 25.61 -10.78
C ASP A 47 4.96 25.38 -9.41
N LYS A 48 6.04 26.12 -9.11
CA LYS A 48 6.72 26.08 -7.80
C LYS A 48 5.88 26.64 -6.64
N SER A 49 4.78 27.35 -6.93
CA SER A 49 3.88 27.84 -5.87
C SER A 49 2.98 26.73 -5.31
N ILE A 50 2.85 25.62 -6.02
CA ILE A 50 2.02 24.47 -5.63
C ILE A 50 2.92 23.33 -5.10
N VAL A 51 4.01 23.02 -5.79
CA VAL A 51 4.95 21.95 -5.45
C VAL A 51 6.36 22.49 -5.54
N ASP A 52 7.10 22.47 -4.42
CA ASP A 52 8.51 22.81 -4.40
C ASP A 52 9.34 21.56 -4.78
N PRO A 53 10.36 21.66 -5.66
CA PRO A 53 11.32 20.56 -5.85
C PRO A 53 12.16 20.26 -4.60
N ASN A 54 12.26 21.21 -3.66
CA ASN A 54 12.83 20.97 -2.35
C ASN A 54 11.72 20.47 -1.42
N PHE A 55 11.79 19.22 -1.05
CA PHE A 55 10.88 18.59 -0.08
C PHE A 55 11.64 17.57 0.75
N ALA A 56 11.08 17.19 1.88
CA ALA A 56 11.57 16.09 2.69
C ALA A 56 10.41 15.24 3.20
N LEU A 57 10.61 13.93 3.21
CA LEU A 57 9.70 12.98 3.82
C LEU A 57 10.47 11.92 4.58
N ILE A 58 9.81 11.35 5.58
CA ILE A 58 10.26 10.16 6.29
C ILE A 58 9.26 9.07 6.01
N GLU A 59 9.75 7.89 5.70
CA GLU A 59 8.95 6.70 5.45
C GLU A 59 9.42 5.55 6.33
N GLY A 60 8.52 4.62 6.63
CA GLY A 60 8.85 3.45 7.39
C GLY A 60 7.93 2.29 7.09
N GLU A 61 8.50 1.10 7.14
CA GLU A 61 7.80 -0.16 7.01
C GLU A 61 8.21 -1.09 8.15
N PHE A 62 7.24 -1.81 8.70
CA PHE A 62 7.43 -2.86 9.68
C PHE A 62 6.56 -4.06 9.31
N ASN A 63 7.20 -5.21 9.13
CA ASN A 63 6.57 -6.47 8.85
C ASN A 63 6.78 -7.43 10.03
N TYR A 64 5.73 -8.14 10.39
CA TYR A 64 5.74 -9.14 11.45
C TYR A 64 5.02 -10.40 11.01
N ARG A 65 5.64 -11.56 11.23
CA ARG A 65 5.04 -12.87 11.05
C ARG A 65 5.22 -13.68 12.33
N HIS A 66 4.13 -14.25 12.81
CA HIS A 66 4.10 -15.19 13.92
C HIS A 66 3.46 -16.51 13.50
N GLU A 67 4.15 -17.61 13.73
CA GLU A 67 3.65 -18.94 13.45
C GLU A 67 3.15 -19.56 14.76
N PHE A 68 1.89 -20.04 14.77
CA PHE A 68 1.27 -20.61 15.97
C PHE A 68 1.65 -22.10 16.15
N GLY A 69 2.93 -22.37 16.45
CA GLY A 69 3.48 -23.69 16.59
C GLY A 69 3.21 -24.57 15.36
N ASP A 70 2.86 -25.83 15.57
CA ASP A 70 2.59 -26.80 14.50
C ASP A 70 1.15 -26.74 13.95
N SER A 71 0.40 -25.69 14.21
CA SER A 71 -1.01 -25.57 13.78
C SER A 71 -1.19 -25.34 12.29
N GLY A 72 -0.14 -24.97 11.58
CA GLY A 72 -0.21 -24.49 10.20
C GLY A 72 -0.85 -23.10 10.05
N VAL A 73 -1.09 -22.40 11.17
CA VAL A 73 -1.65 -21.04 11.19
C VAL A 73 -0.53 -20.04 11.43
N ALA A 74 -0.56 -18.94 10.69
CA ALA A 74 0.33 -17.81 10.89
C ALA A 74 -0.45 -16.48 10.89
N TYR A 75 -0.01 -15.55 11.72
CA TYR A 75 -0.41 -14.15 11.66
C TYR A 75 0.65 -13.36 10.91
N ILE A 76 0.21 -12.48 10.01
CA ILE A 76 1.07 -11.60 9.22
C ILE A 76 0.55 -10.18 9.40
N GLY A 77 1.36 -9.31 10.00
CA GLY A 77 1.11 -7.89 10.17
C GLY A 77 2.06 -7.06 9.33
N GLN A 78 1.58 -5.99 8.71
CA GLN A 78 2.39 -5.01 8.01
C GLN A 78 1.90 -3.61 8.37
N LEU A 79 2.81 -2.76 8.83
CA LEU A 79 2.59 -1.34 9.07
C LEU A 79 3.51 -0.56 8.14
N VAL A 80 2.93 0.32 7.32
CA VAL A 80 3.69 1.23 6.46
C VAL A 80 3.20 2.63 6.72
N GLY A 81 4.10 3.60 6.75
CA GLY A 81 3.75 5.00 6.96
C GLY A 81 4.73 5.96 6.31
N GLN A 82 4.24 7.13 6.00
CA GLN A 82 4.98 8.26 5.46
C GLN A 82 4.57 9.54 6.19
N TYR A 83 5.53 10.40 6.44
CA TYR A 83 5.29 11.73 6.97
C TYR A 83 6.09 12.78 6.20
N SER A 84 5.40 13.84 5.79
CA SER A 84 6.01 15.05 5.25
C SER A 84 5.28 16.28 5.77
N SER A 85 5.99 17.36 6.02
CA SER A 85 5.42 18.70 6.25
C SER A 85 5.27 19.49 4.94
N ASP A 86 5.84 19.00 3.86
CA ASP A 86 5.87 19.64 2.55
C ASP A 86 4.74 19.11 1.67
N VAL A 87 4.33 19.89 0.68
CA VAL A 87 3.45 19.43 -0.40
C VAL A 87 4.28 18.64 -1.39
N LEU A 88 4.03 17.36 -1.45
CA LEU A 88 4.85 16.43 -2.23
C LEU A 88 4.43 16.39 -3.71
N PRO A 89 5.39 16.16 -4.63
CA PRO A 89 5.08 15.74 -5.99
C PRO A 89 4.21 14.47 -5.97
N GLY A 90 3.26 14.35 -6.90
CA GLY A 90 2.31 13.24 -6.91
C GLY A 90 2.94 11.83 -6.95
N ILE A 91 4.18 11.70 -7.44
CA ILE A 91 4.93 10.43 -7.44
C ILE A 91 5.49 10.05 -6.06
N GLU A 92 5.61 11.03 -5.15
CA GLU A 92 6.09 10.85 -3.77
C GLU A 92 4.94 10.84 -2.77
N GLN A 93 3.70 10.99 -3.22
CA GLN A 93 2.54 10.96 -2.33
C GLN A 93 2.23 9.54 -1.87
N PHE A 94 1.88 9.43 -0.61
CA PHE A 94 1.41 8.19 0.00
C PHE A 94 0.01 7.86 -0.48
N SER A 95 -0.21 6.60 -0.90
CA SER A 95 -1.51 6.14 -1.39
C SER A 95 -2.03 4.92 -0.64
N ILE A 96 -3.35 4.84 -0.48
CA ILE A 96 -4.05 3.69 0.10
C ILE A 96 -5.29 3.33 -0.71
N GLY A 97 -5.74 2.08 -0.60
CA GLY A 97 -6.96 1.61 -1.24
C GLY A 97 -6.70 0.74 -2.46
N SER A 98 -5.75 -0.17 -2.35
CA SER A 98 -5.43 -1.21 -3.35
C SER A 98 -5.22 -2.57 -2.68
N TRP A 99 -4.98 -3.60 -3.49
CA TRP A 99 -4.62 -4.93 -2.97
C TRP A 99 -3.36 -4.90 -2.11
N SER A 100 -2.40 -4.04 -2.42
CA SER A 100 -1.12 -3.94 -1.72
C SER A 100 -1.17 -3.11 -0.44
N THR A 101 -2.22 -2.33 -0.23
CA THR A 101 -2.37 -1.40 0.91
C THR A 101 -3.59 -1.75 1.77
N VAL A 102 -4.76 -1.24 1.47
CA VAL A 102 -6.03 -1.57 2.15
C VAL A 102 -6.92 -2.32 1.17
N ARG A 103 -7.09 -3.63 1.39
CA ARG A 103 -7.85 -4.51 0.49
C ARG A 103 -9.35 -4.19 0.50
N GLY A 104 -10.01 -4.43 -0.64
CA GLY A 104 -11.45 -4.14 -0.81
C GLY A 104 -11.73 -2.84 -1.56
N PHE A 105 -10.69 -2.13 -1.93
CA PHE A 105 -10.74 -0.94 -2.77
C PHE A 105 -9.98 -1.18 -4.07
N HIS A 106 -10.29 -0.36 -5.07
CA HIS A 106 -9.67 -0.43 -6.38
C HIS A 106 -8.97 0.90 -6.70
N ASP A 107 -7.80 0.83 -7.34
CA ASP A 107 -7.06 1.96 -7.91
C ASP A 107 -6.68 3.07 -6.92
N ASP A 108 -6.00 2.72 -5.82
CA ASP A 108 -5.44 3.70 -4.87
C ASP A 108 -6.42 4.85 -4.58
N SER A 109 -7.50 4.49 -3.92
CA SER A 109 -8.67 5.36 -3.75
C SER A 109 -8.39 6.68 -3.03
N MET A 110 -7.31 6.75 -2.24
CA MET A 110 -6.92 7.95 -1.49
C MET A 110 -5.40 8.15 -1.50
N TYR A 111 -4.96 9.40 -1.62
CA TYR A 111 -3.56 9.77 -1.57
C TYR A 111 -3.34 11.14 -0.92
N GLY A 112 -2.14 11.36 -0.40
CA GLY A 112 -1.73 12.61 0.25
C GLY A 112 -0.26 12.61 0.65
N ASP A 113 0.18 13.69 1.29
CA ASP A 113 1.58 13.90 1.61
C ASP A 113 2.05 13.05 2.81
N SER A 114 1.12 12.70 3.70
CA SER A 114 1.37 11.89 4.89
C SER A 114 0.25 10.87 5.08
N GLY A 115 0.59 9.71 5.61
CA GLY A 115 -0.38 8.65 5.87
C GLY A 115 0.25 7.40 6.44
N PHE A 116 -0.59 6.42 6.74
CA PHE A 116 -0.16 5.08 7.10
C PHE A 116 -1.23 4.06 6.77
N TYR A 117 -0.84 2.81 6.65
CA TYR A 117 -1.77 1.68 6.67
C TYR A 117 -1.23 0.54 7.54
N LEU A 118 -2.17 -0.21 8.09
CA LEU A 118 -1.96 -1.44 8.82
C LEU A 118 -2.72 -2.56 8.11
N ARG A 119 -2.00 -3.60 7.71
CA ARG A 119 -2.56 -4.84 7.16
C ARG A 119 -2.41 -5.96 8.17
N ASN A 120 -3.48 -6.72 8.32
CA ASN A 120 -3.46 -7.91 9.16
C ASN A 120 -4.00 -9.08 8.34
N THR A 121 -3.28 -10.18 8.36
CA THR A 121 -3.68 -11.41 7.67
C THR A 121 -3.49 -12.59 8.58
N LEU A 122 -4.52 -13.39 8.73
CA LEU A 122 -4.45 -14.73 9.28
C LEU A 122 -4.36 -15.70 8.11
N GLU A 123 -3.32 -16.50 8.07
CA GLU A 123 -3.06 -17.50 7.04
C GLU A 123 -3.13 -18.90 7.67
N TRP A 124 -3.73 -19.84 6.97
CA TRP A 124 -3.80 -21.25 7.36
C TRP A 124 -3.40 -22.15 6.20
N ASN A 125 -2.34 -22.92 6.40
CA ASN A 125 -1.92 -23.97 5.49
C ASN A 125 -2.92 -25.14 5.57
N ALA A 126 -3.93 -25.09 4.68
CA ALA A 126 -5.04 -26.05 4.70
C ALA A 126 -4.65 -27.41 4.12
N TYR A 127 -3.70 -27.43 3.21
CA TYR A 127 -3.21 -28.66 2.57
C TYR A 127 -1.79 -28.45 2.02
N GLU A 128 -0.94 -29.45 2.20
CA GLU A 128 0.42 -29.46 1.66
C GLU A 128 0.89 -30.88 1.37
N ASN A 129 1.48 -31.10 0.20
CA ASN A 129 2.24 -32.28 -0.16
C ASN A 129 3.41 -31.88 -1.07
N ASP A 130 4.22 -32.84 -1.53
CA ASP A 130 5.44 -32.59 -2.32
C ASP A 130 5.20 -31.82 -3.63
N SER A 131 4.00 -31.78 -4.17
CA SER A 131 3.70 -31.22 -5.50
C SER A 131 2.65 -30.10 -5.46
N PHE A 132 1.90 -29.95 -4.36
CA PHE A 132 0.79 -29.02 -4.30
C PHE A 132 0.54 -28.55 -2.87
N SER A 133 0.32 -27.25 -2.70
CA SER A 133 -0.12 -26.68 -1.43
C SER A 133 -1.26 -25.68 -1.60
N VAL A 134 -2.08 -25.56 -0.58
CA VAL A 134 -3.17 -24.59 -0.47
C VAL A 134 -3.08 -23.88 0.88
N ALA A 135 -2.96 -22.57 0.87
CA ALA A 135 -3.11 -21.73 2.05
C ALA A 135 -4.37 -20.86 1.91
N LEU A 136 -5.21 -20.86 2.93
CA LEU A 136 -6.36 -19.97 3.03
C LEU A 136 -5.96 -18.74 3.85
N ASN A 137 -6.46 -17.57 3.47
CA ASN A 137 -6.16 -16.34 4.19
C ASN A 137 -7.39 -15.48 4.41
N ALA A 138 -7.42 -14.79 5.56
CA ALA A 138 -8.41 -13.80 5.92
C ALA A 138 -7.69 -12.53 6.38
N GLY A 139 -8.13 -11.38 5.89
CA GLY A 139 -7.50 -10.10 6.18
C GLY A 139 -8.45 -9.03 6.68
N LEU A 140 -7.91 -8.16 7.54
CA LEU A 140 -8.57 -6.93 7.99
C LEU A 140 -7.52 -5.80 7.98
N ASP A 141 -7.78 -4.78 7.18
CA ASP A 141 -6.85 -3.70 6.92
C ASP A 141 -7.47 -2.35 7.25
N ALA A 142 -6.64 -1.42 7.68
CA ALA A 142 -7.02 -0.03 7.89
C ALA A 142 -5.92 0.90 7.41
N GLY A 143 -6.29 2.05 6.86
CA GLY A 143 -5.34 3.08 6.44
C GLY A 143 -5.90 4.47 6.65
N TYR A 144 -5.01 5.42 6.76
CA TYR A 144 -5.30 6.83 6.96
C TYR A 144 -4.38 7.68 6.08
N VAL A 145 -4.94 8.72 5.48
CA VAL A 145 -4.20 9.74 4.74
C VAL A 145 -4.52 11.10 5.35
N ALA A 146 -3.49 11.85 5.72
CA ALA A 146 -3.67 13.17 6.29
C ALA A 146 -4.26 14.14 5.24
N PRO A 147 -5.19 15.05 5.63
CA PRO A 147 -5.64 16.11 4.75
C PRO A 147 -4.46 16.97 4.30
N SER A 148 -4.38 17.28 3.03
CA SER A 148 -3.40 18.23 2.50
C SER A 148 -4.05 19.57 2.15
N THR A 149 -3.23 20.59 1.92
CA THR A 149 -3.71 21.90 1.45
C THR A 149 -4.38 21.82 0.08
N LEU A 150 -4.02 20.83 -0.72
CA LEU A 150 -4.54 20.63 -2.07
C LEU A 150 -5.75 19.69 -2.13
N ARG A 151 -5.95 18.85 -1.09
CA ARG A 151 -7.05 17.88 -1.05
C ARG A 151 -7.58 17.69 0.36
N GLN A 152 -8.89 17.78 0.47
CA GLN A 152 -9.63 17.46 1.68
C GLN A 152 -10.61 16.34 1.35
N TRP A 153 -10.50 15.24 2.08
CA TRP A 153 -11.44 14.15 2.03
C TRP A 153 -12.49 14.33 3.13
N SER A 154 -13.74 13.99 2.86
CA SER A 154 -14.77 13.98 3.91
C SER A 154 -14.50 12.92 4.98
N GLN A 155 -13.79 11.85 4.58
CA GLN A 155 -13.33 10.76 5.43
C GLN A 155 -11.89 10.42 5.02
N ASN A 156 -10.95 10.52 5.95
CA ASN A 156 -9.52 10.38 5.69
C ASN A 156 -9.00 8.96 5.95
N TYR A 157 -9.88 7.98 6.15
CA TYR A 157 -9.49 6.60 6.43
C TYR A 157 -10.24 5.60 5.56
N LEU A 158 -9.59 4.47 5.31
CA LEU A 158 -10.16 3.29 4.68
C LEU A 158 -10.10 2.11 5.64
N VAL A 159 -11.13 1.28 5.62
CA VAL A 159 -11.16 -0.02 6.29
C VAL A 159 -11.66 -1.06 5.32
N GLY A 160 -10.97 -2.18 5.20
CA GLY A 160 -11.32 -3.25 4.29
C GLY A 160 -11.05 -4.62 4.87
N ALA A 161 -11.77 -5.61 4.40
CA ALA A 161 -11.60 -7.02 4.73
C ALA A 161 -11.36 -7.84 3.47
N SER A 162 -10.72 -8.99 3.60
CA SER A 162 -10.48 -9.90 2.49
C SER A 162 -10.52 -11.35 2.91
N LEU A 163 -10.87 -12.21 1.94
CA LEU A 163 -10.73 -13.66 2.02
C LEU A 163 -10.02 -14.12 0.75
N GLY A 164 -9.12 -15.10 0.86
CA GLY A 164 -8.36 -15.58 -0.29
C GLY A 164 -7.85 -17.00 -0.11
N ALA A 165 -7.33 -17.53 -1.22
CA ALA A 165 -6.62 -18.80 -1.27
C ALA A 165 -5.38 -18.63 -2.15
N ASP A 166 -4.26 -19.09 -1.64
CA ASP A 166 -3.00 -19.19 -2.34
C ASP A 166 -2.74 -20.66 -2.69
N PHE A 167 -2.35 -20.91 -3.92
CA PHE A 167 -2.06 -22.23 -4.47
C PHE A 167 -0.61 -22.26 -4.94
N ALA A 168 0.12 -23.32 -4.61
CA ALA A 168 1.43 -23.58 -5.21
C ALA A 168 1.44 -24.98 -5.85
N PHE A 169 1.99 -25.08 -7.05
CA PHE A 169 2.16 -26.30 -7.82
C PHE A 169 3.67 -26.53 -8.03
N GLY A 170 4.25 -27.33 -7.15
CA GLY A 170 5.70 -27.48 -7.05
C GLY A 170 6.39 -26.12 -6.91
N ASP A 171 7.60 -26.01 -7.49
CA ASP A 171 8.41 -24.78 -7.44
C ASP A 171 8.13 -23.84 -8.63
N HIS A 172 7.20 -24.18 -9.51
CA HIS A 172 7.07 -23.54 -10.81
C HIS A 172 5.87 -22.62 -10.95
N VAL A 173 4.75 -22.93 -10.30
CA VAL A 173 3.52 -22.15 -10.47
C VAL A 173 2.95 -21.77 -9.12
N THR A 174 2.67 -20.50 -8.96
CA THR A 174 1.87 -19.98 -7.82
C THR A 174 0.66 -19.24 -8.39
N ALA A 175 -0.49 -19.41 -7.76
CA ALA A 175 -1.71 -18.69 -8.10
C ALA A 175 -2.40 -18.20 -6.83
N ARG A 176 -2.98 -17.02 -6.89
CA ARG A 176 -3.79 -16.43 -5.82
C ARG A 176 -5.17 -16.07 -6.35
N LEU A 177 -6.18 -16.39 -5.58
CA LEU A 177 -7.54 -15.91 -5.78
C LEU A 177 -8.02 -15.29 -4.50
N ALA A 178 -8.56 -14.08 -4.56
CA ALA A 178 -9.08 -13.41 -3.39
C ALA A 178 -10.27 -12.50 -3.71
N VAL A 179 -11.08 -12.24 -2.70
CA VAL A 179 -12.12 -11.23 -2.70
C VAL A 179 -11.87 -10.25 -1.57
N GLY A 180 -11.94 -8.97 -1.87
CA GLY A 180 -11.86 -7.87 -0.91
C GLY A 180 -13.18 -7.14 -0.82
N GLN A 181 -13.54 -6.70 0.38
CA GLN A 181 -14.74 -5.96 0.69
C GLN A 181 -14.39 -4.66 1.39
N ALA A 182 -14.80 -3.52 0.81
CA ALA A 182 -14.71 -2.22 1.47
C ALA A 182 -15.70 -2.16 2.65
N LEU A 183 -15.21 -1.88 3.84
CA LEU A 183 -16.01 -1.71 5.07
C LEU A 183 -16.26 -0.24 5.39
N SER A 184 -15.40 0.68 4.95
CA SER A 184 -15.59 2.11 5.01
C SER A 184 -15.94 2.67 3.63
N ARG A 185 -16.53 3.86 3.58
CA ARG A 185 -16.81 4.59 2.34
C ARG A 185 -16.27 5.99 2.48
N PRO A 186 -15.11 6.30 1.88
CA PRO A 186 -14.72 7.68 1.75
C PRO A 186 -15.76 8.37 0.85
N ASP A 187 -16.36 9.40 1.36
CA ASP A 187 -17.19 10.27 0.55
C ASP A 187 -16.23 11.13 -0.29
N THR A 188 -16.06 10.73 -1.55
CA THR A 188 -15.10 11.38 -2.47
C THR A 188 -15.67 12.66 -3.07
N ASN A 189 -16.88 13.08 -2.65
CA ASN A 189 -17.52 14.27 -3.16
C ASN A 189 -17.33 15.45 -2.20
N PRO A 190 -16.58 16.50 -2.59
CA PRO A 190 -16.84 17.81 -2.02
C PRO A 190 -18.31 18.20 -2.28
N PRO A 191 -18.95 19.02 -1.43
CA PRO A 191 -20.40 19.29 -1.43
C PRO A 191 -21.03 19.76 -2.77
N ASN A 192 -20.24 19.96 -3.81
CA ASN A 192 -20.67 20.42 -5.14
C ASN A 192 -20.02 19.66 -6.31
N ALA A 193 -19.41 18.51 -6.12
CA ALA A 193 -18.87 17.70 -7.21
C ALA A 193 -19.84 16.59 -7.61
N GLU A 194 -19.97 16.34 -8.92
CA GLU A 194 -20.70 15.18 -9.42
C GLU A 194 -20.13 13.86 -8.84
N PRO A 195 -20.94 12.82 -8.64
CA PRO A 195 -20.49 11.55 -8.08
C PRO A 195 -19.47 10.89 -9.01
N ALA A 196 -18.20 11.17 -8.78
CA ALA A 196 -17.13 10.72 -9.65
C ALA A 196 -16.75 9.24 -9.43
N PHE A 197 -17.29 8.55 -8.42
CA PHE A 197 -16.95 7.15 -8.17
C PHE A 197 -17.98 6.44 -7.27
N GLU A 198 -18.76 5.51 -7.85
CA GLU A 198 -19.28 4.41 -7.07
C GLU A 198 -18.12 3.41 -6.85
N ALA A 199 -17.39 3.56 -5.76
CA ALA A 199 -16.38 2.60 -5.39
C ALA A 199 -17.02 1.21 -5.31
N ALA A 200 -16.57 0.28 -6.15
CA ALA A 200 -17.02 -1.09 -6.09
C ALA A 200 -16.78 -1.60 -4.67
N ARG A 201 -17.85 -2.04 -4.01
CA ARG A 201 -17.78 -2.51 -2.62
C ARG A 201 -17.04 -3.82 -2.48
N THR A 202 -16.96 -4.56 -3.57
CA THR A 202 -16.36 -5.89 -3.62
C THR A 202 -15.44 -5.94 -4.81
N VAL A 203 -14.20 -6.30 -4.57
CA VAL A 203 -13.16 -6.42 -5.59
C VAL A 203 -12.66 -7.85 -5.61
N PHE A 204 -12.55 -8.43 -6.80
CA PHE A 204 -11.95 -9.74 -7.01
C PHE A 204 -10.51 -9.56 -7.50
N TYR A 205 -9.62 -10.33 -6.92
CA TYR A 205 -8.20 -10.35 -7.26
C TYR A 205 -7.81 -11.74 -7.74
N ALA A 206 -7.07 -11.79 -8.84
CA ALA A 206 -6.46 -13.01 -9.35
C ALA A 206 -5.04 -12.69 -9.81
N ASP A 207 -4.08 -13.50 -9.39
CA ASP A 207 -2.68 -13.42 -9.77
C ASP A 207 -2.15 -14.82 -10.05
N MET A 208 -1.26 -14.94 -11.03
CA MET A 208 -0.55 -16.17 -11.33
C MET A 208 0.89 -15.86 -11.74
N ASN A 209 1.82 -16.55 -11.11
CA ASN A 209 3.24 -16.46 -11.41
C ASN A 209 3.76 -17.83 -11.90
N VAL A 210 4.51 -17.83 -12.99
CA VAL A 210 5.13 -19.03 -13.56
C VAL A 210 6.63 -18.82 -13.65
N ARG A 211 7.41 -19.76 -13.11
CA ARG A 211 8.88 -19.78 -13.18
C ARG A 211 9.34 -20.92 -14.05
N PHE A 212 10.26 -20.64 -14.96
CA PHE A 212 10.87 -21.60 -15.87
C PHE A 212 12.27 -21.96 -15.44
#